data_1dc5b45f699bd40299afa287d9777d36
#
_entry.id   1dc5b45f699bd40299afa287d9777d36
#
_cell.length_a   1.000
_cell.length_b   1.000
_cell.length_c   1.000
_cell.angle_alpha   90.00
_cell.angle_beta   90.00
_cell.angle_gamma   90.00
#
_symmetry.space_group_name_H-M   'P 1'
#
loop_
_entity.id
_entity.type
_entity.pdbx_description
1 polymer ?
#
loop_
_entity_poly.entity_id
_entity_poly.type
_entity_poly.pdbx_seq_one_letter_code
_entity_poly.pdbx_strand_id
1 'polypeptide(L)'
;MKLSKLLYPCRCKLCGADLPDHVHILCKSCMEEGSYWMVERFEIAGADGADAPLVYKDFVRSAMHAYKFHYRRAYADWFAALAGDCLSGYFDTWKPDVITFVPLGFRRWMKRGYNQSGLVARLIAKRFALPCERTLRKRAGVQVQSSLTHEARAENIKNAFGIRKDADLAGKRVVLVDDIITTGATAAECTRMLHSMGASAVYVLGMTKTPVFRG
;
A
#
# COMPACT_ATOMS: atom_id res chain seq x y z
N MET A 1 -25.09 -0.27 23.95
CA MET A 1 -24.15 0.83 23.62
C MET A 1 -22.88 0.59 24.43
N LYS A 2 -21.69 0.32 23.81
CA LYS A 2 -20.48 0.00 24.59
C LYS A 2 -19.94 1.25 25.28
N LEU A 3 -19.70 1.16 26.61
CA LEU A 3 -19.19 2.24 27.48
C LEU A 3 -17.93 2.93 26.92
N SER A 4 -17.13 2.19 26.11
CA SER A 4 -15.93 2.71 25.44
C SER A 4 -16.21 3.81 24.40
N LYS A 5 -17.41 3.85 23.79
CA LYS A 5 -17.80 4.91 22.85
C LYS A 5 -18.08 6.26 23.55
N LEU A 6 -18.45 6.21 24.83
CA LEU A 6 -18.71 7.42 25.63
C LEU A 6 -17.39 8.14 26.00
N LEU A 7 -16.33 7.36 26.25
CA LEU A 7 -15.02 7.89 26.66
C LEU A 7 -14.11 8.25 25.48
N TYR A 8 -14.26 7.54 24.32
CA TYR A 8 -13.46 7.77 23.13
C TYR A 8 -14.35 7.71 21.88
N PRO A 9 -15.13 8.78 21.60
CA PRO A 9 -15.97 8.83 20.40
C PRO A 9 -15.10 8.81 19.15
N CYS A 10 -15.48 7.95 18.19
CA CYS A 10 -14.88 7.97 16.85
C CYS A 10 -15.42 9.20 16.13
N ARG A 11 -14.55 10.12 15.76
CA ARG A 11 -14.93 11.34 15.07
C ARG A 11 -14.22 11.49 13.74
N CYS A 12 -14.97 11.99 12.76
CA CYS A 12 -14.42 12.35 11.45
C CYS A 12 -13.26 13.34 11.62
N LYS A 13 -12.14 13.05 10.98
CA LYS A 13 -10.91 13.86 11.12
C LYS A 13 -10.95 15.18 10.34
N LEU A 14 -11.98 15.39 9.52
CA LEU A 14 -12.20 16.65 8.80
C LEU A 14 -13.27 17.51 9.47
N CYS A 15 -14.49 16.99 9.64
CA CYS A 15 -15.61 17.80 10.13
C CYS A 15 -16.00 17.56 11.60
N GLY A 16 -15.37 16.58 12.28
CA GLY A 16 -15.67 16.27 13.67
C GLY A 16 -16.96 15.47 13.89
N ALA A 17 -17.74 15.15 12.84
CA ALA A 17 -18.97 14.35 12.97
C ALA A 17 -18.69 12.97 13.56
N ASP A 18 -19.64 12.43 14.32
CA ASP A 18 -19.51 11.10 14.91
C ASP A 18 -19.46 10.01 13.85
N LEU A 19 -18.62 9.00 14.07
CA LEU A 19 -18.45 7.86 13.19
C LEU A 19 -19.04 6.60 13.82
N PRO A 20 -19.57 5.66 13.01
CA PRO A 20 -20.18 4.43 13.50
C PRO A 20 -19.19 3.50 14.22
N ASP A 21 -17.91 3.53 13.80
CA ASP A 21 -16.85 2.67 14.31
C ASP A 21 -15.44 3.28 14.10
N HIS A 22 -14.40 2.51 14.48
CA HIS A 22 -13.01 2.91 14.38
C HIS A 22 -12.37 2.61 13.01
N VAL A 23 -13.07 1.94 12.11
CA VAL A 23 -12.57 1.62 10.75
C VAL A 23 -12.63 2.89 9.90
N HIS A 24 -13.66 3.69 10.11
CA HIS A 24 -13.84 4.95 9.38
C HIS A 24 -13.03 6.08 10.03
N ILE A 25 -12.33 6.82 9.21
CA ILE A 25 -11.57 8.02 9.59
C ILE A 25 -12.28 9.28 9.13
N LEU A 26 -13.02 9.18 8.04
CA LEU A 26 -13.88 10.22 7.49
C LEU A 26 -15.33 9.75 7.50
N CYS A 27 -16.26 10.68 7.71
CA CYS A 27 -17.69 10.42 7.50
C CYS A 27 -17.99 10.35 6.00
N LYS A 28 -19.16 9.83 5.66
CA LYS A 28 -19.59 9.63 4.28
C LYS A 28 -19.54 10.93 3.47
N SER A 29 -20.09 12.03 3.99
CA SER A 29 -20.08 13.34 3.30
C SER A 29 -18.65 13.80 3.00
N CYS A 30 -17.75 13.77 3.98
CA CYS A 30 -16.35 14.16 3.76
C CYS A 30 -15.61 13.26 2.76
N MET A 31 -15.98 11.99 2.67
CA MET A 31 -15.43 11.09 1.66
C MET A 31 -15.99 11.40 0.27
N GLU A 32 -17.27 11.64 0.15
CA GLU A 32 -17.95 11.92 -1.14
C GLU A 32 -17.61 13.30 -1.68
N GLU A 33 -17.55 14.33 -0.84
CA GLU A 33 -17.23 15.72 -1.23
C GLU A 33 -15.74 15.92 -1.50
N GLY A 34 -14.87 15.06 -0.94
CA GLY A 34 -13.44 15.18 -1.09
C GLY A 34 -12.91 14.66 -2.43
N SER A 35 -12.00 15.40 -3.06
CA SER A 35 -11.29 14.95 -4.27
C SER A 35 -10.15 13.97 -3.94
N TYR A 36 -10.43 12.98 -3.08
CA TYR A 36 -9.42 12.02 -2.61
C TYR A 36 -9.34 10.76 -3.45
N TRP A 37 -10.37 10.49 -4.26
CA TRP A 37 -10.44 9.27 -5.06
C TRP A 37 -9.49 9.33 -6.24
N MET A 38 -8.85 8.22 -6.51
CA MET A 38 -8.08 8.05 -7.73
C MET A 38 -9.03 7.83 -8.90
N VAL A 39 -8.98 8.71 -9.88
CA VAL A 39 -9.83 8.64 -11.08
C VAL A 39 -9.00 8.24 -12.31
N GLU A 40 -7.70 8.56 -12.30
CA GLU A 40 -6.81 8.28 -13.42
C GLU A 40 -6.19 6.89 -13.29
N ARG A 41 -6.26 6.13 -14.37
CA ARG A 41 -5.51 4.87 -14.49
C ARG A 41 -4.02 5.17 -14.61
N PHE A 42 -3.20 4.29 -14.06
CA PHE A 42 -1.76 4.37 -14.17
C PHE A 42 -1.19 2.96 -14.40
N GLU A 43 0.00 2.93 -14.97
CA GLU A 43 0.70 1.69 -15.24
C GLU A 43 1.98 1.61 -14.39
N ILE A 44 2.38 0.40 -14.09
CA ILE A 44 3.67 0.08 -13.46
C ILE A 44 4.42 -0.85 -14.40
N ALA A 45 5.65 -0.49 -14.73
CA ALA A 45 6.46 -1.27 -15.65
C ALA A 45 6.58 -2.74 -15.20
N GLY A 46 6.21 -3.65 -16.07
CA GLY A 46 6.23 -5.09 -15.85
C GLY A 46 5.08 -5.65 -15.02
N ALA A 47 4.16 -4.83 -14.50
CA ALA A 47 2.96 -5.30 -13.82
C ALA A 47 1.84 -5.59 -14.84
N ASP A 48 1.03 -6.62 -14.55
CA ASP A 48 -0.14 -7.01 -15.35
C ASP A 48 -1.37 -6.15 -15.06
N GLY A 49 -1.30 -5.32 -14.04
CA GLY A 49 -2.27 -4.30 -13.69
C GLY A 49 -1.84 -3.54 -12.45
N ALA A 50 -2.35 -2.32 -12.30
CA ALA A 50 -2.06 -1.49 -11.14
C ALA A 50 -3.26 -0.59 -10.82
N ASP A 51 -3.54 -0.44 -9.53
CA ASP A 51 -4.55 0.50 -9.05
C ASP A 51 -4.25 1.00 -7.64
N ALA A 52 -4.90 2.10 -7.25
CA ALA A 52 -4.88 2.66 -5.91
C ALA A 52 -6.17 3.46 -5.67
N PRO A 53 -6.85 3.30 -4.52
CA PRO A 53 -8.11 4.00 -4.27
C PRO A 53 -7.96 5.51 -4.07
N LEU A 54 -6.81 5.99 -3.61
CA LEU A 54 -6.65 7.35 -3.12
C LEU A 54 -5.54 8.12 -3.82
N VAL A 55 -5.78 9.41 -4.03
CA VAL A 55 -4.75 10.37 -4.45
C VAL A 55 -3.95 10.85 -3.23
N TYR A 56 -2.62 10.81 -3.32
CA TYR A 56 -1.70 11.25 -2.27
C TYR A 56 -1.61 12.79 -2.23
N LYS A 57 -2.63 13.43 -1.69
CA LYS A 57 -2.68 14.90 -1.48
C LYS A 57 -3.45 15.24 -0.21
N ASP A 58 -3.39 16.47 0.22
CA ASP A 58 -4.19 17.07 1.29
C ASP A 58 -4.32 16.17 2.54
N PHE A 59 -5.54 15.86 2.94
CA PHE A 59 -5.84 15.02 4.07
C PHE A 59 -5.20 13.62 3.95
N VAL A 60 -5.22 12.99 2.77
CA VAL A 60 -4.64 11.65 2.57
C VAL A 60 -3.13 11.66 2.84
N ARG A 61 -2.43 12.73 2.44
CA ARG A 61 -1.01 12.93 2.75
C ARG A 61 -0.79 13.01 4.28
N SER A 62 -1.62 13.77 4.99
CA SER A 62 -1.56 13.91 6.44
C SER A 62 -1.87 12.59 7.16
N ALA A 63 -2.90 11.86 6.72
CA ALA A 63 -3.26 10.53 7.23
C ALA A 63 -2.12 9.52 7.04
N MET A 64 -1.53 9.48 5.86
CA MET A 64 -0.39 8.60 5.57
C MET A 64 0.84 8.97 6.39
N HIS A 65 1.08 10.26 6.63
CA HIS A 65 2.17 10.71 7.50
C HIS A 65 1.93 10.27 8.95
N ALA A 66 0.72 10.45 9.48
CA ALA A 66 0.34 9.98 10.81
C ALA A 66 0.49 8.44 10.93
N TYR A 67 0.09 7.71 9.90
CA TYR A 67 0.28 6.26 9.81
C TYR A 67 1.76 5.85 9.85
N LYS A 68 2.63 6.57 9.16
CA LYS A 68 4.07 6.25 9.07
C LYS A 68 4.89 6.65 10.29
N PHE A 69 4.55 7.74 10.97
CA PHE A 69 5.45 8.38 11.92
C PHE A 69 4.87 8.58 13.32
N HIS A 70 3.55 8.46 13.50
CA HIS A 70 2.90 8.69 14.80
C HIS A 70 2.27 7.42 15.39
N TYR A 71 2.72 6.22 14.98
CA TYR A 71 2.24 4.91 15.48
C TYR A 71 0.70 4.74 15.43
N ARG A 72 0.02 5.49 14.58
CA ARG A 72 -1.45 5.43 14.48
C ARG A 72 -1.90 4.25 13.62
N ARG A 73 -1.78 3.06 14.17
CA ARG A 73 -2.17 1.80 13.51
C ARG A 73 -3.62 1.76 13.08
N ALA A 74 -4.50 2.51 13.75
CA ALA A 74 -5.91 2.61 13.37
C ALA A 74 -6.14 3.06 11.90
N TYR A 75 -5.16 3.78 11.32
CA TYR A 75 -5.22 4.08 9.89
C TYR A 75 -5.04 2.84 8.99
N ALA A 76 -4.48 1.75 9.50
CA ALA A 76 -4.32 0.52 8.72
C ALA A 76 -5.67 -0.07 8.30
N ASP A 77 -6.65 -0.08 9.21
CA ASP A 77 -7.99 -0.61 8.93
C ASP A 77 -8.68 0.24 7.85
N TRP A 78 -8.55 1.56 7.92
CA TRP A 78 -9.10 2.46 6.92
C TRP A 78 -8.46 2.26 5.54
N PHE A 79 -7.12 2.26 5.46
CA PHE A 79 -6.42 2.00 4.20
C PHE A 79 -6.70 0.59 3.65
N ALA A 80 -6.82 -0.41 4.54
CA ALA A 80 -7.12 -1.77 4.13
C ALA A 80 -8.57 -1.92 3.63
N ALA A 81 -9.52 -1.19 4.22
CA ALA A 81 -10.90 -1.18 3.75
C ALA A 81 -10.98 -0.63 2.33
N LEU A 82 -10.39 0.56 2.09
CA LEU A 82 -10.43 1.22 0.78
C LEU A 82 -9.66 0.44 -0.30
N ALA A 83 -8.44 -0.04 0.02
CA ALA A 83 -7.65 -0.85 -0.91
C ALA A 83 -8.32 -2.21 -1.16
N GLY A 84 -8.99 -2.78 -0.15
CA GLY A 84 -9.79 -3.99 -0.30
C GLY A 84 -11.02 -3.78 -1.20
N ASP A 85 -11.70 -2.65 -1.10
CA ASP A 85 -12.82 -2.31 -1.98
C ASP A 85 -12.33 -2.15 -3.43
N CYS A 86 -11.20 -1.49 -3.63
CA CYS A 86 -10.53 -1.41 -4.92
C CYS A 86 -10.21 -2.81 -5.49
N LEU A 87 -9.60 -3.70 -4.69
CA LEU A 87 -9.32 -5.07 -5.10
C LEU A 87 -10.59 -5.86 -5.42
N SER A 88 -11.70 -5.62 -4.69
CA SER A 88 -12.98 -6.29 -4.97
C SER A 88 -13.45 -6.05 -6.40
N GLY A 89 -13.24 -4.85 -6.95
CA GLY A 89 -13.58 -4.52 -8.35
C GLY A 89 -12.76 -5.28 -9.40
N TYR A 90 -11.62 -5.81 -9.02
CA TYR A 90 -10.72 -6.56 -9.91
C TYR A 90 -10.61 -8.04 -9.56
N PHE A 91 -11.25 -8.51 -8.48
CA PHE A 91 -11.01 -9.83 -7.93
C PHE A 91 -11.23 -10.95 -8.94
N ASP A 92 -12.32 -10.88 -9.70
CA ASP A 92 -12.65 -11.88 -10.71
C ASP A 92 -11.76 -11.81 -11.96
N THR A 93 -11.16 -10.66 -12.24
CA THR A 93 -10.24 -10.46 -13.35
C THR A 93 -8.81 -10.85 -12.97
N TRP A 94 -8.34 -10.36 -11.84
CA TRP A 94 -6.99 -10.63 -11.35
C TRP A 94 -6.83 -12.03 -10.80
N LYS A 95 -7.89 -12.60 -10.17
CA LYS A 95 -7.92 -13.94 -9.55
C LYS A 95 -6.65 -14.23 -8.75
N PRO A 96 -6.32 -13.43 -7.73
CA PRO A 96 -5.08 -13.55 -7.02
C PRO A 96 -5.03 -14.85 -6.19
N ASP A 97 -3.85 -15.49 -6.19
CA ASP A 97 -3.57 -16.66 -5.36
C ASP A 97 -2.90 -16.30 -4.04
N VAL A 98 -2.16 -15.16 -4.03
CA VAL A 98 -1.38 -14.71 -2.87
C VAL A 98 -1.24 -13.19 -2.85
N ILE A 99 -1.22 -12.64 -1.64
CA ILE A 99 -0.91 -11.22 -1.40
C ILE A 99 0.49 -11.12 -0.80
N THR A 100 1.29 -10.21 -1.33
CA THR A 100 2.60 -9.83 -0.79
C THR A 100 2.68 -8.31 -0.63
N PHE A 101 3.80 -7.81 -0.17
CA PHE A 101 3.97 -6.38 0.11
C PHE A 101 5.40 -5.90 -0.09
N VAL A 102 5.55 -4.64 -0.43
CA VAL A 102 6.85 -3.99 -0.56
C VAL A 102 7.57 -4.00 0.79
N PRO A 103 8.80 -4.57 0.85
CA PRO A 103 9.51 -4.70 2.10
C PRO A 103 10.08 -3.37 2.60
N LEU A 104 9.99 -3.15 3.90
CA LEU A 104 10.59 -2.00 4.58
C LEU A 104 12.03 -2.30 4.99
N GLY A 105 12.94 -1.35 4.79
CA GLY A 105 14.32 -1.48 5.26
C GLY A 105 14.44 -1.45 6.79
N PHE A 106 15.45 -2.15 7.33
CA PHE A 106 15.62 -2.36 8.77
C PHE A 106 15.62 -1.06 9.59
N ARG A 107 16.36 -0.02 9.18
CA ARG A 107 16.39 1.28 9.88
C ARG A 107 15.00 1.94 9.98
N ARG A 108 14.22 1.86 8.89
CA ARG A 108 12.84 2.40 8.88
C ARG A 108 11.90 1.53 9.72
N TRP A 109 12.10 0.21 9.70
CA TRP A 109 11.36 -0.71 10.56
C TRP A 109 11.60 -0.43 12.04
N MET A 110 12.88 -0.26 12.45
CA MET A 110 13.23 0.12 13.82
C MET A 110 12.55 1.44 14.25
N LYS A 111 12.55 2.45 13.38
CA LYS A 111 11.93 3.74 13.67
C LYS A 111 10.40 3.67 13.74
N ARG A 112 9.76 2.82 12.92
CA ARG A 112 8.28 2.76 12.77
C ARG A 112 7.64 1.62 13.57
N GLY A 113 8.39 0.61 13.97
CA GLY A 113 7.92 -0.58 14.67
C GLY A 113 7.13 -1.56 13.81
N TYR A 114 6.79 -1.22 12.57
CA TYR A 114 6.03 -2.07 11.65
C TYR A 114 6.22 -1.67 10.18
N ASN A 115 5.87 -2.59 9.27
CA ASN A 115 5.78 -2.32 7.83
C ASN A 115 4.33 -1.95 7.49
N GLN A 116 4.12 -0.75 6.98
CA GLN A 116 2.82 -0.18 6.62
C GLN A 116 2.10 -1.02 5.56
N SER A 117 2.79 -1.26 4.44
CA SER A 117 2.27 -2.10 3.35
C SER A 117 1.98 -3.51 3.82
N GLY A 118 2.84 -4.08 4.67
CA GLY A 118 2.67 -5.42 5.22
C GLY A 118 1.52 -5.54 6.24
N LEU A 119 1.18 -4.49 6.96
CA LEU A 119 0.02 -4.50 7.86
C LEU A 119 -1.27 -4.48 7.06
N VAL A 120 -1.38 -3.58 6.08
CA VAL A 120 -2.53 -3.48 5.18
C VAL A 120 -2.69 -4.74 4.32
N ALA A 121 -1.59 -5.29 3.77
CA ALA A 121 -1.62 -6.54 3.01
C ALA A 121 -2.25 -7.71 3.81
N ARG A 122 -1.89 -7.86 5.08
CA ARG A 122 -2.47 -8.89 5.96
C ARG A 122 -3.96 -8.69 6.21
N LEU A 123 -4.41 -7.45 6.37
CA LEU A 123 -5.83 -7.14 6.56
C LEU A 123 -6.64 -7.44 5.29
N ILE A 124 -6.10 -7.08 4.12
CA ILE A 124 -6.70 -7.41 2.82
C ILE A 124 -6.74 -8.93 2.62
N ALA A 125 -5.63 -9.62 2.84
CA ALA A 125 -5.54 -11.08 2.71
C ALA A 125 -6.56 -11.81 3.59
N LYS A 126 -6.74 -11.35 4.84
CA LYS A 126 -7.77 -11.86 5.73
C LYS A 126 -9.17 -11.66 5.18
N ARG A 127 -9.47 -10.49 4.60
CA ARG A 127 -10.78 -10.18 4.00
C ARG A 127 -11.12 -11.11 2.84
N PHE A 128 -10.14 -11.46 2.02
CA PHE A 128 -10.32 -12.29 0.82
C PHE A 128 -9.99 -13.78 1.05
N ALA A 129 -9.70 -14.17 2.29
CA ALA A 129 -9.26 -15.53 2.65
C ALA A 129 -8.06 -16.02 1.82
N LEU A 130 -7.13 -15.11 1.49
CA LEU A 130 -5.90 -15.39 0.75
C LEU A 130 -4.69 -15.49 1.67
N PRO A 131 -3.66 -16.27 1.30
CA PRO A 131 -2.38 -16.23 1.99
C PRO A 131 -1.71 -14.86 1.83
N CYS A 132 -1.03 -14.40 2.91
CA CYS A 132 -0.18 -13.21 2.88
C CYS A 132 1.25 -13.60 3.16
N GLU A 133 2.10 -13.56 2.15
CA GLU A 133 3.47 -14.04 2.22
C GLU A 133 4.47 -12.87 2.16
N ARG A 134 5.56 -13.00 2.91
CA ARG A 134 6.71 -12.09 2.81
C ARG A 134 7.72 -12.66 1.82
N THR A 135 7.56 -12.36 0.55
CA THR A 135 8.36 -12.92 -0.55
C THR A 135 9.68 -12.18 -0.78
N LEU A 136 9.68 -10.88 -0.49
CA LEU A 136 10.84 -10.00 -0.72
C LEU A 136 11.45 -9.49 0.60
N ARG A 137 12.72 -9.10 0.53
CA ARG A 137 13.45 -8.40 1.59
C ARG A 137 14.17 -7.18 1.02
N LYS A 138 14.30 -6.12 1.80
CA LYS A 138 15.16 -4.99 1.44
C LYS A 138 16.60 -5.31 1.83
N ARG A 139 17.55 -5.13 0.89
CA ARG A 139 18.98 -5.34 1.16
C ARG A 139 19.50 -4.24 2.09
N ALA A 140 20.46 -4.60 2.96
CA ALA A 140 21.13 -3.64 3.81
C ALA A 140 22.13 -2.80 2.98
N GLY A 141 22.34 -1.53 3.39
CA GLY A 141 23.38 -0.67 2.76
C GLY A 141 22.91 0.13 1.54
N VAL A 142 21.81 -0.21 0.89
CA VAL A 142 21.29 0.59 -0.23
C VAL A 142 20.49 1.77 0.33
N GLN A 143 21.15 2.92 0.43
CA GLN A 143 20.48 4.19 0.75
C GLN A 143 20.03 4.85 -0.56
N VAL A 144 18.72 5.07 -0.69
CA VAL A 144 18.21 5.99 -1.71
C VAL A 144 18.50 7.39 -1.19
N GLN A 145 19.63 7.97 -1.60
CA GLN A 145 19.96 9.36 -1.26
C GLN A 145 19.03 10.31 -2.02
N SER A 146 18.54 11.32 -1.32
CA SER A 146 17.63 12.34 -1.87
C SER A 146 18.29 13.24 -2.92
N SER A 147 19.63 13.24 -2.98
CA SER A 147 20.46 14.09 -3.87
C SER A 147 20.81 13.44 -5.23
N LEU A 148 20.37 12.21 -5.49
CA LEU A 148 20.70 11.52 -6.74
C LEU A 148 19.83 11.97 -7.92
N THR A 149 20.40 11.98 -9.13
CA THR A 149 19.69 12.15 -10.40
C THR A 149 18.62 11.05 -10.58
N HIS A 150 17.67 11.27 -11.47
CA HIS A 150 16.56 10.34 -11.71
C HIS A 150 17.05 8.95 -12.14
N GLU A 151 18.13 8.91 -12.94
CA GLU A 151 18.76 7.68 -13.44
C GLU A 151 19.49 6.91 -12.34
N ALA A 152 20.28 7.61 -11.51
CA ALA A 152 20.96 7.00 -10.36
C ALA A 152 19.97 6.49 -9.28
N ARG A 153 18.78 7.09 -9.17
CA ARG A 153 17.69 6.56 -8.31
C ARG A 153 17.13 5.26 -8.87
N ALA A 154 16.93 5.15 -10.19
CA ALA A 154 16.45 3.93 -10.83
C ALA A 154 17.44 2.77 -10.66
N GLU A 155 18.74 3.04 -10.81
CA GLU A 155 19.79 2.04 -10.66
C GLU A 155 19.98 1.58 -9.19
N ASN A 156 19.88 2.50 -8.23
CA ASN A 156 19.88 2.17 -6.81
C ASN A 156 18.66 1.32 -6.39
N ILE A 157 17.53 1.45 -7.08
CA ILE A 157 16.34 0.65 -6.82
C ILE A 157 16.52 -0.79 -7.31
N LYS A 158 17.18 -1.03 -8.46
CA LYS A 158 17.44 -2.38 -9.02
C LYS A 158 18.16 -3.31 -8.06
N ASN A 159 19.02 -2.78 -7.20
CA ASN A 159 19.78 -3.56 -6.22
C ASN A 159 19.22 -3.49 -4.79
N ALA A 160 18.14 -2.76 -4.58
CA ALA A 160 17.61 -2.48 -3.24
C ALA A 160 16.88 -3.66 -2.60
N PHE A 161 16.46 -4.64 -3.39
CA PHE A 161 15.64 -5.75 -2.93
C PHE A 161 16.33 -7.11 -3.13
N GLY A 162 15.86 -8.11 -2.42
CA GLY A 162 16.29 -9.50 -2.56
C GLY A 162 15.10 -10.44 -2.32
N ILE A 163 15.18 -11.61 -2.92
CA ILE A 163 14.19 -12.68 -2.75
C ILE A 163 14.42 -13.37 -1.40
N ARG A 164 13.37 -13.82 -0.74
CA ARG A 164 13.47 -14.71 0.42
C ARG A 164 13.56 -16.16 -0.07
N LYS A 165 14.43 -16.95 0.58
CA LYS A 165 14.73 -18.34 0.18
C LYS A 165 13.54 -19.30 0.30
N ASP A 166 12.60 -18.97 1.18
CA ASP A 166 11.41 -19.74 1.54
C ASP A 166 10.17 -19.38 0.72
N ALA A 167 10.30 -18.49 -0.25
CA ALA A 167 9.18 -18.03 -1.07
C ALA A 167 9.13 -18.80 -2.40
N ASP A 168 7.98 -19.39 -2.69
CA ASP A 168 7.66 -20.03 -3.97
C ASP A 168 6.42 -19.37 -4.59
N LEU A 169 6.60 -18.83 -5.81
CA LEU A 169 5.55 -18.15 -6.56
C LEU A 169 5.28 -18.81 -7.93
N ALA A 170 5.82 -20.02 -8.15
CA ALA A 170 5.65 -20.70 -9.44
C ALA A 170 4.17 -20.82 -9.84
N GLY A 171 3.82 -20.23 -10.99
CA GLY A 171 2.48 -20.19 -11.55
C GLY A 171 1.45 -19.32 -10.81
N LYS A 172 1.81 -18.71 -9.67
CA LYS A 172 0.88 -17.90 -8.87
C LYS A 172 0.62 -16.51 -9.45
N ARG A 173 -0.60 -16.02 -9.26
CA ARG A 173 -1.04 -14.65 -9.52
C ARG A 173 -0.94 -13.85 -8.22
N VAL A 174 -0.10 -12.85 -8.22
CA VAL A 174 0.35 -12.15 -7.01
C VAL A 174 -0.22 -10.74 -6.95
N VAL A 175 -0.79 -10.32 -5.82
CA VAL A 175 -1.05 -8.91 -5.53
C VAL A 175 0.06 -8.36 -4.66
N LEU A 176 0.78 -7.36 -5.16
CA LEU A 176 1.82 -6.60 -4.45
C LEU A 176 1.24 -5.32 -3.85
N VAL A 177 1.21 -5.23 -2.53
CA VAL A 177 0.70 -4.04 -1.82
C VAL A 177 1.83 -3.05 -1.52
N ASP A 178 1.61 -1.76 -1.85
CA ASP A 178 2.52 -0.66 -1.49
C ASP A 178 1.78 0.49 -0.79
N ASP A 179 2.50 1.33 -0.05
CA ASP A 179 1.89 2.44 0.71
C ASP A 179 1.65 3.68 -0.16
N ILE A 180 2.65 4.13 -0.90
CA ILE A 180 2.55 5.29 -1.80
C ILE A 180 3.23 4.97 -3.12
N ILE A 181 2.47 4.94 -4.18
CA ILE A 181 3.01 4.85 -5.52
C ILE A 181 3.33 6.26 -6.01
N THR A 182 4.62 6.58 -6.12
CA THR A 182 5.11 7.83 -6.69
C THR A 182 5.36 7.67 -8.19
N THR A 183 6.58 7.45 -8.61
CA THR A 183 6.95 7.10 -9.99
C THR A 183 6.67 5.64 -10.34
N GLY A 184 6.39 4.81 -9.35
CA GLY A 184 6.21 3.36 -9.53
C GLY A 184 7.51 2.55 -9.58
N ALA A 185 8.69 3.18 -9.57
CA ALA A 185 9.97 2.49 -9.72
C ALA A 185 10.21 1.39 -8.64
N THR A 186 9.78 1.61 -7.40
CA THR A 186 9.86 0.59 -6.34
C THR A 186 8.97 -0.61 -6.65
N ALA A 187 7.73 -0.36 -7.04
CA ALA A 187 6.76 -1.39 -7.40
C ALA A 187 7.24 -2.17 -8.64
N ALA A 188 7.75 -1.48 -9.66
CA ALA A 188 8.29 -2.09 -10.87
C ALA A 188 9.46 -3.04 -10.58
N GLU A 189 10.40 -2.65 -9.73
CA GLU A 189 11.51 -3.55 -9.36
C GLU A 189 11.02 -4.75 -8.54
N CYS A 190 10.11 -4.55 -7.60
CA CYS A 190 9.49 -5.65 -6.86
C CYS A 190 8.74 -6.60 -7.81
N THR A 191 7.98 -6.07 -8.77
CA THR A 191 7.27 -6.84 -9.81
C THR A 191 8.23 -7.69 -10.62
N ARG A 192 9.31 -7.10 -11.13
CA ARG A 192 10.35 -7.82 -11.87
C ARG A 192 10.90 -9.01 -11.07
N MET A 193 11.13 -8.81 -9.77
CA MET A 193 11.62 -9.87 -8.90
C MET A 193 10.58 -10.97 -8.66
N LEU A 194 9.29 -10.61 -8.49
CA LEU A 194 8.22 -11.59 -8.33
C LEU A 194 8.06 -12.45 -9.58
N HIS A 195 8.14 -11.87 -10.78
CA HIS A 195 8.18 -12.64 -12.02
C HIS A 195 9.40 -13.56 -12.10
N SER A 196 10.58 -13.11 -11.64
CA SER A 196 11.78 -13.97 -11.62
C SER A 196 11.66 -15.14 -10.62
N MET A 197 10.68 -15.12 -9.72
CA MET A 197 10.31 -16.23 -8.84
C MET A 197 9.22 -17.14 -9.43
N GLY A 198 8.87 -16.94 -10.71
CA GLY A 198 7.88 -17.77 -11.41
C GLY A 198 6.43 -17.30 -11.28
N ALA A 199 6.17 -16.09 -10.75
CA ALA A 199 4.81 -15.55 -10.74
C ALA A 199 4.25 -15.46 -12.16
N SER A 200 3.06 -16.00 -12.40
CA SER A 200 2.39 -15.97 -13.70
C SER A 200 1.79 -14.60 -14.02
N ALA A 201 1.40 -13.84 -13.00
CA ALA A 201 0.99 -12.45 -13.11
C ALA A 201 1.27 -11.68 -11.80
N VAL A 202 1.55 -10.39 -11.91
CA VAL A 202 1.77 -9.50 -10.76
C VAL A 202 0.94 -8.24 -10.90
N TYR A 203 0.04 -8.02 -9.95
CA TYR A 203 -0.82 -6.85 -9.86
C TYR A 203 -0.37 -5.95 -8.72
N VAL A 204 -0.28 -4.65 -8.95
CA VAL A 204 0.16 -3.69 -7.93
C VAL A 204 -1.04 -2.96 -7.35
N LEU A 205 -1.21 -3.06 -6.05
CA LEU A 205 -2.25 -2.36 -5.30
C LEU A 205 -1.62 -1.34 -4.36
N GLY A 206 -1.67 -0.05 -4.73
CA GLY A 206 -1.28 1.05 -3.85
C GLY A 206 -2.36 1.39 -2.83
N MET A 207 -1.98 1.87 -1.64
CA MET A 207 -2.96 2.57 -0.80
C MET A 207 -3.25 3.95 -1.38
N THR A 208 -2.21 4.58 -1.92
CA THR A 208 -2.29 5.92 -2.51
C THR A 208 -1.37 6.04 -3.72
N LYS A 209 -1.73 6.95 -4.65
CA LYS A 209 -0.90 7.34 -5.81
C LYS A 209 -0.68 8.85 -5.81
N THR A 210 0.55 9.29 -6.02
CA THR A 210 0.80 10.73 -6.26
C THR A 210 0.17 11.18 -7.57
N PRO A 211 -0.44 12.37 -7.63
CA PRO A 211 -0.93 12.92 -8.89
C PRO A 211 0.19 12.97 -9.94
N VAL A 212 -0.13 12.68 -11.18
CA VAL A 212 0.76 12.98 -12.30
C VAL A 212 0.51 14.43 -12.67
N PHE A 213 1.43 15.31 -12.33
CA PHE A 213 1.40 16.66 -12.87
C PHE A 213 1.78 16.56 -14.36
N ARG A 214 0.79 16.68 -15.24
CA ARG A 214 1.06 17.00 -16.63
C ARG A 214 1.47 18.47 -16.65
N GLY A 215 2.79 18.73 -16.77
CA GLY A 215 3.31 20.05 -17.03
C GLY A 215 2.84 20.58 -18.37
#